data_f1e1f45485ffcccbe370403a0ff4f9a6
#
_entry.id   f1e1f45485ffcccbe370403a0ff4f9a6
#
_cell.length_a   1.000
_cell.length_b   1.000
_cell.length_c   1.000
_cell.angle_alpha   90.00
_cell.angle_beta   90.00
_cell.angle_gamma   90.00
#
_symmetry.space_group_name_H-M   'P 1'
#
loop_
_entity.id
_entity.type
_entity.pdbx_description
1 polymer ?
#
loop_
_entity_poly.entity_id
_entity_poly.type
_entity_poly.pdbx_seq_one_letter_code
_entity_poly.pdbx_strand_id
1 'polypeptide(L)'
;LQGSIERWFSSSLRTVLEQSSAVAQSLQREIGDRNYREALRVARRLSGMSLEEPASRAQLATRLAQWRNESEVAFLGVYLESDFIHAVIDPQSGLDDLPEVGRAFLLEAAESGRSNRVLLPSGNRGRLILAAAVGAAPGGARRPVVVAGTLLDPVTSGQSEELIQSYQTYRQLQVQKRDFAASYWLMFVLVTLLILLASS
;
A
#
# COMPACT_ATOMS: atom_id res chain seq x y z
N LEU A 1 -22.39 -34.86 -13.98
CA LEU A 1 -23.05 -33.55 -13.86
C LEU A 1 -22.51 -32.69 -12.70
N GLN A 2 -22.26 -33.25 -11.49
CA GLN A 2 -21.72 -32.49 -10.35
C GLN A 2 -20.34 -31.88 -10.64
N GLY A 3 -19.44 -32.60 -11.29
CA GLY A 3 -18.09 -32.11 -11.60
C GLY A 3 -18.01 -30.99 -12.65
N SER A 4 -19.06 -30.79 -13.46
CA SER A 4 -19.15 -29.69 -14.42
C SER A 4 -19.60 -28.40 -13.75
N ILE A 5 -20.55 -28.47 -12.83
CA ILE A 5 -21.06 -27.31 -12.07
C ILE A 5 -19.99 -26.78 -11.13
N GLU A 6 -19.29 -27.64 -10.43
CA GLU A 6 -18.18 -27.25 -9.55
C GLU A 6 -17.03 -26.58 -10.33
N ARG A 7 -16.68 -27.07 -11.52
CA ARG A 7 -15.66 -26.46 -12.38
C ARG A 7 -16.10 -25.10 -12.92
N TRP A 8 -17.35 -24.96 -13.31
CA TRP A 8 -17.89 -23.69 -13.82
C TRP A 8 -17.96 -22.64 -12.70
N PHE A 9 -18.44 -23.03 -11.53
CA PHE A 9 -18.54 -22.14 -10.36
C PHE A 9 -17.15 -21.69 -9.88
N SER A 10 -16.18 -22.59 -9.83
CA SER A 10 -14.81 -22.28 -9.42
C SER A 10 -14.09 -21.37 -10.44
N SER A 11 -14.33 -21.54 -11.74
CA SER A 11 -13.72 -20.68 -12.75
C SER A 11 -14.31 -19.27 -12.74
N SER A 12 -15.62 -19.14 -12.59
CA SER A 12 -16.29 -17.83 -12.54
C SER A 12 -15.90 -17.03 -11.29
N LEU A 13 -15.93 -17.67 -10.12
CA LEU A 13 -15.47 -17.07 -8.86
C LEU A 13 -14.00 -16.64 -8.93
N ARG A 14 -13.15 -17.46 -9.51
CA ARG A 14 -11.74 -17.14 -9.71
C ARG A 14 -11.57 -15.88 -10.56
N THR A 15 -12.27 -15.79 -11.69
CA THR A 15 -12.19 -14.64 -12.58
C THR A 15 -12.66 -13.36 -11.87
N VAL A 16 -13.75 -13.42 -11.11
CA VAL A 16 -14.26 -12.27 -10.34
C VAL A 16 -13.26 -11.84 -9.27
N LEU A 17 -12.68 -12.78 -8.53
CA LEU A 17 -11.68 -12.47 -7.50
C LEU A 17 -10.38 -11.89 -8.10
N GLU A 18 -9.91 -12.45 -9.23
CA GLU A 18 -8.74 -11.93 -9.95
C GLU A 18 -8.98 -10.50 -10.46
N GLN A 19 -10.13 -10.25 -11.06
CA GLN A 19 -10.51 -8.91 -11.54
C GLN A 19 -10.66 -7.91 -10.40
N SER A 20 -11.34 -8.29 -9.33
CA SER A 20 -11.52 -7.42 -8.15
C SER A 20 -10.19 -7.08 -7.48
N SER A 21 -9.29 -8.05 -7.34
CA SER A 21 -7.94 -7.84 -6.80
C SER A 21 -7.11 -6.92 -7.71
N ALA A 22 -7.21 -7.08 -9.03
CA ALA A 22 -6.52 -6.22 -10.00
C ALA A 22 -7.03 -4.77 -9.93
N VAL A 23 -8.35 -4.58 -9.80
CA VAL A 23 -8.96 -3.25 -9.63
C VAL A 23 -8.49 -2.59 -8.33
N ALA A 24 -8.50 -3.32 -7.21
CA ALA A 24 -8.04 -2.80 -5.93
C ALA A 24 -6.56 -2.38 -5.98
N GLN A 25 -5.70 -3.19 -6.59
CA GLN A 25 -4.29 -2.85 -6.79
C GLN A 25 -4.09 -1.67 -7.74
N SER A 26 -4.92 -1.56 -8.78
CA SER A 26 -4.87 -0.42 -9.70
C SER A 26 -5.25 0.88 -8.99
N LEU A 27 -6.31 0.87 -8.19
CA LEU A 27 -6.74 2.00 -7.39
C LEU A 27 -5.65 2.45 -6.40
N GLN A 28 -5.04 1.51 -5.69
CA GLN A 28 -3.94 1.82 -4.76
C GLN A 28 -2.75 2.46 -5.48
N ARG A 29 -2.39 1.96 -6.68
CA ARG A 29 -1.33 2.55 -7.50
C ARG A 29 -1.68 3.96 -7.95
N GLU A 30 -2.89 4.16 -8.44
CA GLU A 30 -3.36 5.47 -8.90
C GLU A 30 -3.33 6.53 -7.79
N ILE A 31 -3.83 6.18 -6.58
CA ILE A 31 -3.76 7.04 -5.41
C ILE A 31 -2.30 7.31 -5.04
N GLY A 32 -1.44 6.29 -5.02
CA GLY A 32 -0.02 6.46 -4.76
C GLY A 32 0.67 7.39 -5.77
N ASP A 33 0.36 7.28 -7.05
CA ASP A 33 0.91 8.15 -8.10
C ASP A 33 0.40 9.60 -7.97
N ARG A 34 -0.85 9.79 -7.57
CA ARG A 34 -1.40 11.11 -7.26
C ARG A 34 -0.69 11.73 -6.06
N ASN A 35 -0.56 10.99 -4.96
CA ASN A 35 0.14 11.45 -3.76
C ASN A 35 1.60 11.80 -4.07
N TYR A 36 2.26 11.00 -4.90
CA TYR A 36 3.63 11.31 -5.34
C TYR A 36 3.72 12.63 -6.11
N ARG A 37 2.80 12.87 -7.05
CA ARG A 37 2.77 14.12 -7.80
C ARG A 37 2.57 15.34 -6.89
N GLU A 38 1.70 15.22 -5.87
CA GLU A 38 1.48 16.27 -4.88
C GLU A 38 2.73 16.48 -4.00
N ALA A 39 3.32 15.41 -3.48
CA ALA A 39 4.56 15.49 -2.72
C ALA A 39 5.69 16.14 -3.53
N LEU A 40 5.83 15.79 -4.81
CA LEU A 40 6.83 16.37 -5.71
C LEU A 40 6.56 17.85 -6.01
N ARG A 41 5.29 18.23 -6.16
CA ARG A 41 4.90 19.64 -6.34
C ARG A 41 5.33 20.48 -5.15
N VAL A 42 5.07 20.02 -3.95
CA VAL A 42 5.46 20.70 -2.71
C VAL A 42 6.97 20.68 -2.54
N ALA A 43 7.63 19.56 -2.80
CA ALA A 43 9.09 19.45 -2.74
C ALA A 43 9.79 20.45 -3.66
N ARG A 44 9.27 20.68 -4.87
CA ARG A 44 9.77 21.71 -5.79
C ARG A 44 9.55 23.14 -5.26
N ARG A 45 8.40 23.40 -4.61
CA ARG A 45 8.11 24.71 -3.99
C ARG A 45 9.02 24.99 -2.80
N LEU A 46 9.49 23.94 -2.12
CA LEU A 46 10.46 24.04 -1.01
C LEU A 46 11.90 24.24 -1.52
N SER A 47 12.19 23.94 -2.77
CA SER A 47 13.51 24.14 -3.37
C SER A 47 13.89 25.62 -3.33
N GLY A 48 14.82 26.01 -2.49
CA GLY A 48 15.22 27.40 -2.26
C GLY A 48 14.83 27.96 -0.90
N MET A 49 14.08 27.21 -0.07
CA MET A 49 13.84 27.55 1.33
C MET A 49 14.90 26.87 2.23
N SER A 50 15.55 27.65 3.08
CA SER A 50 16.43 27.10 4.12
C SER A 50 15.58 26.59 5.29
N LEU A 51 15.27 25.28 5.30
CA LEU A 51 14.45 24.65 6.36
C LEU A 51 15.21 24.53 7.70
N GLU A 52 16.48 24.88 7.74
CA GLU A 52 17.28 24.89 8.96
C GLU A 52 17.02 26.15 9.79
N GLU A 53 16.59 27.24 9.16
CA GLU A 53 16.30 28.51 9.82
C GLU A 53 14.94 28.52 10.53
N PRO A 54 14.86 28.97 11.80
CA PRO A 54 13.60 29.04 12.55
C PRO A 54 12.53 29.92 11.89
N ALA A 55 12.95 31.05 11.29
CA ALA A 55 12.04 31.94 10.57
C ALA A 55 11.39 31.27 9.35
N SER A 56 12.15 30.48 8.61
CA SER A 56 11.66 29.70 7.47
C SER A 56 10.69 28.61 7.90
N ARG A 57 10.92 27.96 9.04
CA ARG A 57 10.00 26.96 9.62
C ARG A 57 8.65 27.56 10.02
N ALA A 58 8.64 28.77 10.61
CA ALA A 58 7.40 29.45 10.96
C ALA A 58 6.54 29.77 9.73
N GLN A 59 7.19 30.21 8.63
CA GLN A 59 6.50 30.43 7.36
C GLN A 59 6.04 29.12 6.69
N LEU A 60 6.78 28.04 6.90
CA LEU A 60 6.45 26.73 6.34
C LEU A 60 5.09 26.25 6.81
N ALA A 61 4.75 26.40 8.08
CA ALA A 61 3.47 25.96 8.64
C ALA A 61 2.28 26.57 7.88
N THR A 62 2.30 27.90 7.69
CA THR A 62 1.24 28.61 6.96
C THR A 62 1.18 28.20 5.49
N ARG A 63 2.33 28.10 4.83
CA ARG A 63 2.39 27.70 3.42
C ARG A 63 1.96 26.25 3.23
N LEU A 64 2.36 25.36 4.12
CA LEU A 64 2.00 23.94 4.04
C LEU A 64 0.49 23.74 4.20
N ALA A 65 -0.14 24.50 5.12
CA ALA A 65 -1.58 24.50 5.25
C ALA A 65 -2.30 24.99 3.99
N GLN A 66 -1.78 26.06 3.36
CA GLN A 66 -2.30 26.54 2.09
C GLN A 66 -2.13 25.50 0.97
N TRP A 67 -0.94 24.90 0.82
CA TRP A 67 -0.69 23.88 -0.21
C TRP A 67 -1.51 22.62 -0.02
N ARG A 68 -1.76 22.22 1.24
CA ARG A 68 -2.66 21.12 1.55
C ARG A 68 -4.09 21.45 1.11
N ASN A 69 -4.58 22.68 1.36
CA ASN A 69 -5.91 23.13 0.92
C ASN A 69 -6.06 23.15 -0.61
N GLU A 70 -4.96 23.34 -1.35
CA GLU A 70 -4.92 23.30 -2.82
C GLU A 70 -4.88 21.85 -3.35
N SER A 71 -4.67 20.86 -2.50
CA SER A 71 -4.51 19.44 -2.85
C SER A 71 -5.59 18.57 -2.21
N GLU A 72 -5.89 17.43 -2.82
CA GLU A 72 -6.88 16.45 -2.33
C GLU A 72 -6.23 15.39 -1.41
N VAL A 73 -5.16 15.77 -0.68
CA VAL A 73 -4.50 14.84 0.24
C VAL A 73 -4.98 15.04 1.68
N ALA A 74 -5.10 13.94 2.41
CA ALA A 74 -5.49 13.95 3.81
C ALA A 74 -4.35 14.40 4.73
N PHE A 75 -3.11 14.17 4.30
CA PHE A 75 -1.90 14.43 5.07
C PHE A 75 -0.80 14.97 4.18
N LEU A 76 -0.08 15.98 4.66
CA LEU A 76 1.11 16.53 4.03
C LEU A 76 2.17 16.80 5.10
N GLY A 77 3.30 16.09 5.03
CA GLY A 77 4.42 16.20 5.97
C GLY A 77 5.72 16.57 5.30
N VAL A 78 6.56 17.33 5.99
CA VAL A 78 7.90 17.73 5.56
C VAL A 78 8.90 17.24 6.59
N TYR A 79 9.94 16.59 6.09
CA TYR A 79 11.04 16.01 6.86
C TYR A 79 12.37 16.48 6.28
N LEU A 80 13.40 16.58 7.10
CA LEU A 80 14.78 16.72 6.63
C LEU A 80 15.47 15.37 6.81
N GLU A 81 15.67 14.67 5.70
CA GLU A 81 16.04 13.25 5.70
C GLU A 81 15.03 12.41 6.49
N SER A 82 15.27 12.15 7.78
CA SER A 82 14.35 11.43 8.68
C SER A 82 13.81 12.29 9.83
N ASP A 83 14.26 13.54 9.96
CA ASP A 83 13.88 14.42 11.05
C ASP A 83 12.57 15.15 10.70
N PHE A 84 11.57 15.01 11.57
CA PHE A 84 10.29 15.68 11.42
C PHE A 84 10.44 17.20 11.53
N ILE A 85 9.91 17.94 10.58
CA ILE A 85 9.89 19.39 10.57
C ILE A 85 8.50 19.93 10.85
N HIS A 86 7.55 19.57 9.99
CA HIS A 86 6.16 20.01 10.14
C HIS A 86 5.24 19.13 9.33
N ALA A 87 3.98 19.02 9.78
CA ALA A 87 2.94 18.34 9.00
C ALA A 87 1.58 18.99 9.23
N VAL A 88 0.72 18.81 8.25
CA VAL A 88 -0.67 19.29 8.26
C VAL A 88 -1.59 18.15 7.86
N ILE A 89 -2.67 18.02 8.60
CA ILE A 89 -3.76 17.07 8.34
C ILE A 89 -4.97 17.84 7.85
N ASP A 90 -5.73 17.21 6.97
CA ASP A 90 -7.06 17.68 6.62
C ASP A 90 -8.05 17.36 7.75
N PRO A 91 -8.66 18.37 8.39
CA PRO A 91 -9.65 18.13 9.46
C PRO A 91 -10.87 17.33 8.99
N GLN A 92 -11.16 17.35 7.68
CA GLN A 92 -12.31 16.65 7.09
C GLN A 92 -11.95 15.22 6.64
N SER A 93 -10.67 14.86 6.65
CA SER A 93 -10.23 13.55 6.17
C SER A 93 -10.54 12.38 7.10
N GLY A 94 -10.94 12.67 8.36
CA GLY A 94 -11.13 11.66 9.39
C GLY A 94 -9.82 11.13 10.00
N LEU A 95 -8.69 11.74 9.70
CA LEU A 95 -7.41 11.46 10.33
C LEU A 95 -7.28 12.34 11.59
N ASP A 96 -7.33 11.74 12.78
CA ASP A 96 -7.30 12.50 14.04
C ASP A 96 -5.87 12.84 14.48
N ASP A 97 -4.93 11.93 14.22
CA ASP A 97 -3.55 12.05 14.67
C ASP A 97 -2.58 12.06 13.48
N LEU A 98 -1.42 12.66 13.70
CA LEU A 98 -0.31 12.61 12.73
C LEU A 98 0.12 11.16 12.50
N PRO A 99 0.15 10.68 11.25
CA PRO A 99 0.59 9.34 10.96
C PRO A 99 2.07 9.18 11.30
N GLU A 100 2.39 8.06 11.93
CA GLU A 100 3.77 7.69 12.20
C GLU A 100 4.45 7.22 10.91
N VAL A 101 5.21 8.12 10.29
CA VAL A 101 5.96 7.82 9.07
C VAL A 101 7.24 7.09 9.44
N GLY A 102 7.36 5.85 9.00
CA GLY A 102 8.51 5.01 9.33
C GLY A 102 9.83 5.60 8.81
N ARG A 103 10.87 5.63 9.67
CA ARG A 103 12.19 6.16 9.33
C ARG A 103 12.82 5.48 8.11
N ALA A 104 12.64 4.17 7.98
CA ALA A 104 13.15 3.40 6.84
C ALA A 104 12.57 3.90 5.51
N PHE A 105 11.28 4.23 5.49
CA PHE A 105 10.61 4.80 4.31
C PHE A 105 11.18 6.17 3.90
N LEU A 106 11.47 7.03 4.88
CA LEU A 106 12.04 8.35 4.64
C LEU A 106 13.48 8.25 4.12
N LEU A 107 14.31 7.37 4.69
CA LEU A 107 15.67 7.15 4.24
C LEU A 107 15.72 6.57 2.83
N GLU A 108 14.89 5.58 2.54
CA GLU A 108 14.79 4.99 1.21
C GLU A 108 14.35 6.04 0.17
N ALA A 109 13.38 6.91 0.52
CA ALA A 109 12.99 8.02 -0.32
C ALA A 109 14.14 9.01 -0.54
N ALA A 110 14.90 9.35 0.50
CA ALA A 110 16.04 10.26 0.40
C ALA A 110 17.16 9.73 -0.49
N GLU A 111 17.43 8.41 -0.45
CA GLU A 111 18.46 7.75 -1.24
C GLU A 111 18.05 7.54 -2.70
N SER A 112 16.85 7.04 -2.92
CA SER A 112 16.37 6.66 -4.26
C SER A 112 15.89 7.83 -5.11
N GLY A 113 15.56 8.96 -4.46
CA GLY A 113 14.90 10.11 -5.11
C GLY A 113 13.48 9.81 -5.57
N ARG A 114 12.96 8.61 -5.31
CA ARG A 114 11.63 8.13 -5.70
C ARG A 114 10.71 8.00 -4.52
N SER A 115 9.41 8.12 -4.77
CA SER A 115 8.41 7.78 -3.78
C SER A 115 8.34 6.28 -3.56
N ASN A 116 8.43 5.84 -2.34
CA ASN A 116 7.99 4.53 -1.94
C ASN A 116 6.57 4.61 -1.39
N ARG A 117 5.77 3.60 -1.68
CA ARG A 117 4.38 3.54 -1.24
C ARG A 117 4.30 2.64 -0.03
N VAL A 118 3.85 3.20 1.08
CA VAL A 118 3.60 2.44 2.30
C VAL A 118 2.11 2.54 2.62
N LEU A 119 1.49 1.40 2.88
CA LEU A 119 0.14 1.32 3.43
C LEU A 119 0.28 1.22 4.95
N LEU A 120 -0.06 2.29 5.65
CA LEU A 120 -0.11 2.29 7.11
C LEU A 120 -1.55 2.04 7.56
N PRO A 121 -1.80 1.06 8.42
CA PRO A 121 -3.10 0.90 9.01
C PRO A 121 -3.39 2.09 9.93
N SER A 122 -4.48 2.77 9.70
CA SER A 122 -4.94 3.89 10.51
C SER A 122 -6.06 3.42 11.47
N GLY A 123 -5.74 2.48 12.35
CA GLY A 123 -6.71 1.93 13.30
C GLY A 123 -7.97 1.39 12.62
N ASN A 124 -9.14 1.66 13.21
CA ASN A 124 -10.45 1.25 12.64
C ASN A 124 -10.97 2.16 11.51
N ARG A 125 -10.18 3.13 11.04
CA ARG A 125 -10.62 4.20 10.14
C ARG A 125 -10.15 4.08 8.69
N GLY A 126 -9.67 2.92 8.29
CA GLY A 126 -9.20 2.71 6.92
C GLY A 126 -7.69 2.68 6.78
N ARG A 127 -7.19 2.75 5.56
CA ARG A 127 -5.76 2.67 5.24
C ARG A 127 -5.24 3.98 4.68
N LEU A 128 -4.10 4.41 5.18
CA LEU A 128 -3.41 5.58 4.69
C LEU A 128 -2.37 5.17 3.64
N ILE A 129 -2.55 5.66 2.42
CA ILE A 129 -1.57 5.48 1.34
C ILE A 129 -0.65 6.68 1.35
N LEU A 130 0.64 6.42 1.60
CA LEU A 130 1.69 7.44 1.59
C LEU A 130 2.54 7.35 0.34
N ALA A 131 2.99 8.51 -0.11
CA ALA A 131 4.04 8.61 -1.10
C ALA A 131 4.99 9.74 -0.71
N ALA A 132 6.28 9.54 -0.94
CA ALA A 132 7.31 10.52 -0.64
C ALA A 132 8.01 11.02 -1.90
N ALA A 133 8.37 12.29 -1.90
CA ALA A 133 9.20 12.91 -2.91
C ALA A 133 10.32 13.73 -2.25
N VAL A 134 11.46 13.80 -2.91
CA VAL A 134 12.64 14.50 -2.42
C VAL A 134 12.80 15.81 -3.15
N GLY A 135 12.99 16.89 -2.40
CA GLY A 135 13.30 18.21 -2.93
C GLY A 135 14.79 18.37 -3.20
N ALA A 136 15.10 19.33 -4.08
CA ALA A 136 16.48 19.77 -4.27
C ALA A 136 16.95 20.58 -3.06
N ALA A 137 18.17 20.36 -2.61
CA ALA A 137 18.82 21.13 -1.58
C ALA A 137 19.96 21.96 -2.20
N PRO A 138 20.00 23.27 -1.99
CA PRO A 138 21.11 24.08 -2.46
C PRO A 138 22.38 23.78 -1.66
N GLY A 139 23.53 23.65 -2.33
CA GLY A 139 24.84 23.67 -1.68
C GLY A 139 25.18 22.47 -0.78
N GLY A 140 24.58 21.29 -0.99
CA GLY A 140 24.90 20.12 -0.15
C GLY A 140 24.19 20.09 1.21
N ALA A 141 23.23 20.98 1.44
CA ALA A 141 22.34 20.93 2.60
C ALA A 141 21.49 19.64 2.61
N ARG A 142 20.94 19.30 3.75
CA ARG A 142 20.04 18.16 3.92
C ARG A 142 18.84 18.29 2.97
N ARG A 143 18.50 17.21 2.29
CA ARG A 143 17.40 17.20 1.33
C ARG A 143 16.05 17.14 2.05
N PRO A 144 15.09 18.03 1.69
CA PRO A 144 13.75 17.91 2.22
C PRO A 144 13.04 16.71 1.59
N VAL A 145 12.44 15.89 2.43
CA VAL A 145 11.55 14.79 2.03
C VAL A 145 10.12 15.23 2.33
N VAL A 146 9.29 15.27 1.30
CA VAL A 146 7.86 15.59 1.44
C VAL A 146 7.07 14.32 1.32
N VAL A 147 6.17 14.10 2.26
CA VAL A 147 5.27 12.94 2.29
C VAL A 147 3.84 13.43 2.13
N ALA A 148 3.15 12.91 1.16
CA ALA A 148 1.71 13.13 0.96
C ALA A 148 0.95 11.82 1.20
N GLY A 149 -0.22 11.92 1.81
CA GLY A 149 -1.04 10.78 2.16
C GLY A 149 -2.51 10.97 1.91
N THR A 150 -3.19 9.94 1.43
CA THR A 150 -4.63 9.89 1.25
C THR A 150 -5.20 8.76 2.08
N LEU A 151 -6.22 9.06 2.89
CA LEU A 151 -6.92 8.05 3.67
C LEU A 151 -7.96 7.36 2.78
N LEU A 152 -7.88 6.06 2.66
CA LEU A 152 -8.93 5.23 2.07
C LEU A 152 -10.02 4.98 3.10
N ASP A 153 -11.27 5.19 2.70
CA ASP A 153 -12.44 4.88 3.51
C ASP A 153 -12.38 3.42 4.02
N PRO A 154 -12.72 3.16 5.28
CA PRO A 154 -12.75 1.81 5.86
C PRO A 154 -13.61 0.83 5.05
N VAL A 155 -14.71 1.29 4.45
CA VAL A 155 -15.56 0.44 3.60
C VAL A 155 -14.80 0.00 2.35
N THR A 156 -14.15 0.93 1.66
CA THR A 156 -13.37 0.64 0.44
C THR A 156 -12.09 -0.16 0.77
N SER A 157 -11.44 0.13 1.89
CA SER A 157 -10.23 -0.59 2.30
C SER A 157 -10.53 -2.00 2.79
N GLY A 158 -11.62 -2.18 3.55
CA GLY A 158 -12.06 -3.48 4.05
C GLY A 158 -12.49 -4.42 2.93
N GLN A 159 -13.30 -3.95 2.00
CA GLN A 159 -13.70 -4.72 0.83
C GLN A 159 -12.50 -5.15 -0.03
N SER A 160 -11.54 -4.26 -0.22
CA SER A 160 -10.32 -4.57 -0.99
C SER A 160 -9.46 -5.62 -0.30
N GLU A 161 -9.36 -5.58 1.03
CA GLU A 161 -8.58 -6.52 1.82
C GLU A 161 -9.24 -7.90 1.89
N GLU A 162 -10.55 -7.94 2.13
CA GLU A 162 -11.32 -9.16 2.15
C GLU A 162 -11.24 -9.88 0.81
N LEU A 163 -11.30 -9.15 -0.31
CA LEU A 163 -11.09 -9.69 -1.65
C LEU A 163 -9.68 -10.24 -1.84
N ILE A 164 -8.65 -9.53 -1.40
CA ILE A 164 -7.25 -9.98 -1.50
C ILE A 164 -7.02 -11.22 -0.63
N GLN A 165 -7.50 -11.23 0.61
CA GLN A 165 -7.40 -12.37 1.51
C GLN A 165 -8.18 -13.57 1.00
N SER A 166 -9.40 -13.36 0.51
CA SER A 166 -10.23 -14.41 -0.09
C SER A 166 -9.53 -15.05 -1.30
N TYR A 167 -8.88 -14.23 -2.14
CA TYR A 167 -8.10 -14.73 -3.26
C TYR A 167 -6.86 -15.52 -2.82
N GLN A 168 -6.12 -15.05 -1.83
CA GLN A 168 -4.96 -15.75 -1.30
C GLN A 168 -5.35 -17.08 -0.67
N THR A 169 -6.42 -17.10 0.13
CA THR A 169 -6.96 -18.31 0.75
C THR A 169 -7.44 -19.31 -0.31
N TYR A 170 -8.15 -18.83 -1.33
CA TYR A 170 -8.58 -19.65 -2.45
C TYR A 170 -7.39 -20.28 -3.20
N ARG A 171 -6.34 -19.51 -3.43
CA ARG A 171 -5.11 -19.99 -4.09
C ARG A 171 -4.37 -21.04 -3.26
N GLN A 172 -4.30 -20.87 -1.94
CA GLN A 172 -3.73 -21.87 -1.03
C GLN A 172 -4.52 -23.17 -1.02
N LEU A 173 -5.85 -23.08 -0.96
CA LEU A 173 -6.73 -24.24 -1.02
C LEU A 173 -6.62 -25.01 -2.35
N GLN A 174 -6.38 -24.30 -3.46
CA GLN A 174 -6.21 -24.92 -4.77
C GLN A 174 -4.89 -25.70 -4.89
N VAL A 175 -3.82 -25.18 -4.30
CA VAL A 175 -2.52 -25.91 -4.20
C VAL A 175 -2.66 -27.15 -3.34
N GLN A 176 -3.30 -27.03 -2.17
CA GLN A 176 -3.55 -28.18 -1.29
C GLN A 176 -4.40 -29.28 -1.95
N LYS A 177 -5.46 -28.93 -2.68
CA LYS A 177 -6.28 -29.94 -3.40
C LYS A 177 -5.45 -30.75 -4.39
N ARG A 178 -4.49 -30.17 -5.04
CA ARG A 178 -3.61 -30.87 -5.99
C ARG A 178 -2.67 -31.84 -5.30
N ASP A 179 -2.13 -31.47 -4.15
CA ASP A 179 -1.24 -32.31 -3.36
C ASP A 179 -2.01 -33.48 -2.69
N PHE A 180 -3.23 -33.21 -2.23
CA PHE A 180 -4.11 -34.28 -1.72
C PHE A 180 -4.49 -35.29 -2.80
N ALA A 181 -4.83 -34.86 -4.00
CA ALA A 181 -5.16 -35.76 -5.11
C ALA A 181 -3.97 -36.66 -5.47
N ALA A 182 -2.75 -36.14 -5.50
CA ALA A 182 -1.56 -36.91 -5.74
C ALA A 182 -1.27 -37.93 -4.63
N SER A 183 -1.46 -37.54 -3.36
CA SER A 183 -1.32 -38.43 -2.20
C SER A 183 -2.34 -39.57 -2.21
N TYR A 184 -3.60 -39.30 -2.51
CA TYR A 184 -4.64 -40.32 -2.63
C TYR A 184 -4.34 -41.31 -3.76
N TRP A 185 -3.85 -40.84 -4.89
CA TRP A 185 -3.49 -41.69 -6.02
C TRP A 185 -2.32 -42.59 -5.68
N LEU A 186 -1.31 -42.07 -5.00
CA LEU A 186 -0.15 -42.85 -4.54
C LEU A 186 -0.55 -43.90 -3.52
N MET A 187 -1.42 -43.56 -2.56
CA MET A 187 -1.95 -44.50 -1.57
C MET A 187 -2.80 -45.60 -2.23
N PHE A 188 -3.61 -45.26 -3.22
CA PHE A 188 -4.42 -46.24 -3.98
C PHE A 188 -3.53 -47.23 -4.74
N VAL A 189 -2.47 -46.73 -5.43
CA VAL A 189 -1.51 -47.59 -6.13
C VAL A 189 -0.79 -48.54 -5.15
N LEU A 190 -0.37 -48.03 -4.00
CA LEU A 190 0.35 -48.81 -2.99
C LEU A 190 -0.54 -49.90 -2.37
N VAL A 191 -1.79 -49.64 -2.08
CA VAL A 191 -2.77 -50.60 -1.59
C VAL A 191 -3.05 -51.68 -2.65
N THR A 192 -3.20 -51.26 -3.91
CA THR A 192 -3.42 -52.22 -5.01
C THR A 192 -2.22 -53.15 -5.21
N LEU A 193 -1.01 -52.61 -5.11
CA LEU A 193 0.23 -53.40 -5.19
C LEU A 193 0.36 -54.40 -4.05
N LEU A 194 -0.01 -53.99 -2.81
CA LEU A 194 -0.02 -54.88 -1.64
C LEU A 194 -1.01 -56.04 -1.80
N ILE A 195 -2.20 -55.77 -2.32
CA ILE A 195 -3.22 -56.81 -2.58
C ILE A 195 -2.72 -57.79 -3.63
N LEU A 196 -2.07 -57.34 -4.70
CA LEU A 196 -1.49 -58.19 -5.74
C LEU A 196 -0.38 -59.09 -5.18
N LEU A 197 0.51 -58.55 -4.33
CA LEU A 197 1.56 -59.32 -3.67
C LEU A 197 1.04 -60.36 -2.68
N ALA A 198 -0.05 -60.06 -1.97
CA ALA A 198 -0.66 -60.96 -1.03
C ALA A 198 -1.46 -62.11 -1.71
N SER A 199 -1.82 -61.93 -2.98
CA SER A 199 -2.58 -62.90 -3.79
C SER A 199 -1.72 -63.81 -4.66
N SER A 200 -0.40 -63.64 -4.64
CA SER A 200 0.59 -64.45 -5.38
C SER A 200 1.27 -65.45 -4.44
#